data_d19ac08bc9880bb33e144c1c1548d6a0
#
_entry.id   d19ac08bc9880bb33e144c1c1548d6a0
#
_cell.length_a   1.000
_cell.length_b   1.000
_cell.length_c   1.000
_cell.angle_alpha   90.00
_cell.angle_beta   90.00
_cell.angle_gamma   90.00
#
_symmetry.space_group_name_H-M   'P 1'
#
loop_
_entity.id
_entity.type
_entity.pdbx_description
1 polymer ?
#
loop_
_entity_poly.entity_id
_entity_poly.type
_entity_poly.pdbx_seq_one_letter_code
_entity_poly.pdbx_strand_id
1 'polypeptide(L)'
;VYMNVNLWTSTEYPQNTFVYEVLRTPIGSSLESGPEIVKVGVRSTKVASKDITVTLDIDNSASIGEFSSFPDGVKVTLDKKELVIPAGSMLSSDSVTIEIEDGKWSEFVNTSYLLPLKVTSVSNAALSETHSSAYLAVSTSFTNCVPGATSVEGTLISDRSAWTATNNGVDVGTTLFDGNTRTYPSQDA
;
A
#
# COMPACT_ATOMS: atom_id res chain seq x y z
N VAL A 1 15.48 10.84 22.07
CA VAL A 1 15.41 10.90 20.61
C VAL A 1 14.12 10.27 20.14
N TYR A 2 13.51 10.79 19.11
CA TYR A 2 12.29 10.28 18.50
C TYR A 2 12.32 10.52 16.98
N MET A 3 11.45 9.78 16.26
CA MET A 3 11.26 9.95 14.83
C MET A 3 10.68 11.34 14.52
N ASN A 4 11.24 12.00 13.53
CA ASN A 4 10.79 13.30 13.05
C ASN A 4 10.25 13.13 11.63
N VAL A 5 8.94 12.96 11.53
CA VAL A 5 8.21 12.85 10.28
C VAL A 5 7.13 13.92 10.24
N ASN A 6 6.91 14.50 9.09
CA ASN A 6 5.92 15.56 8.90
C ASN A 6 4.68 14.97 8.23
N LEU A 7 3.84 14.30 9.04
CA LEU A 7 2.66 13.60 8.57
C LEU A 7 1.41 14.04 9.30
N TRP A 8 0.27 13.96 8.61
CA TRP A 8 -1.05 14.06 9.20
C TRP A 8 -1.36 12.73 9.92
N THR A 9 -1.91 12.82 11.13
CA THR A 9 -2.32 11.63 11.89
C THR A 9 -3.65 11.11 11.34
N SER A 10 -3.69 9.82 11.00
CA SER A 10 -4.93 9.07 10.76
C SER A 10 -5.33 8.32 12.03
N THR A 11 -6.62 8.06 12.21
CA THR A 11 -7.12 7.21 13.31
C THR A 11 -7.00 5.71 12.99
N GLU A 12 -6.79 5.36 11.71
CA GLU A 12 -6.71 3.97 11.24
C GLU A 12 -5.32 3.35 11.41
N TYR A 13 -4.28 4.20 11.42
CA TYR A 13 -2.89 3.76 11.48
C TYR A 13 -2.17 4.35 12.70
N PRO A 14 -1.09 3.71 13.15
CA PRO A 14 -0.21 4.30 14.16
C PRO A 14 0.30 5.68 13.74
N GLN A 15 0.73 6.50 14.68
CA GLN A 15 1.37 7.78 14.36
C GLN A 15 2.62 7.56 13.51
N ASN A 16 2.95 8.54 12.68
CA ASN A 16 4.12 8.49 11.78
C ASN A 16 4.02 7.40 10.69
N THR A 17 2.82 7.18 10.13
CA THR A 17 2.60 6.22 9.05
C THR A 17 2.50 6.93 7.70
N PHE A 18 3.26 6.45 6.72
CA PHE A 18 3.13 6.79 5.31
C PHE A 18 2.25 5.73 4.65
N VAL A 19 1.18 6.15 3.99
CA VAL A 19 0.18 5.22 3.42
C VAL A 19 0.27 5.22 1.90
N TYR A 20 0.31 4.02 1.33
CA TYR A 20 0.14 3.74 -0.09
C TYR A 20 -1.21 3.08 -0.31
N GLU A 21 -1.94 3.52 -1.31
CA GLU A 21 -3.23 2.94 -1.70
C GLU A 21 -3.08 2.17 -3.00
N VAL A 22 -3.47 0.91 -2.98
CA VAL A 22 -3.36 -0.01 -4.11
C VAL A 22 -4.75 -0.47 -4.53
N LEU A 23 -5.09 -0.26 -5.79
CA LEU A 23 -6.29 -0.80 -6.39
C LEU A 23 -5.99 -2.15 -7.03
N ARG A 24 -6.76 -3.16 -6.66
CA ARG A 24 -6.70 -4.51 -7.22
C ARG A 24 -7.88 -4.74 -8.15
N THR A 25 -7.60 -5.33 -9.29
CA THR A 25 -8.59 -5.73 -10.28
C THR A 25 -8.34 -7.17 -10.70
N PRO A 26 -9.29 -7.85 -11.40
CA PRO A 26 -9.07 -9.19 -11.94
C PRO A 26 -7.89 -9.31 -12.92
N ILE A 27 -7.44 -8.19 -13.49
CA ILE A 27 -6.36 -8.16 -14.51
C ILE A 27 -5.04 -7.61 -13.99
N GLY A 28 -4.98 -7.15 -12.73
CA GLY A 28 -3.75 -6.63 -12.13
C GLY A 28 -3.98 -5.69 -10.97
N SER A 29 -2.90 -5.10 -10.49
CA SER A 29 -2.92 -4.13 -9.39
C SER A 29 -2.15 -2.88 -9.79
N SER A 30 -2.63 -1.73 -9.36
CA SER A 30 -2.03 -0.41 -9.59
C SER A 30 -1.88 0.37 -8.30
N LEU A 31 -0.83 1.17 -8.20
CA LEU A 31 -0.71 2.18 -7.16
C LEU A 31 -1.61 3.36 -7.52
N GLU A 32 -2.57 3.68 -6.66
CA GLU A 32 -3.51 4.80 -6.86
C GLU A 32 -3.02 6.09 -6.20
N SER A 33 -2.49 5.96 -4.99
CA SER A 33 -1.93 7.08 -4.25
C SER A 33 -0.82 6.64 -3.31
N GLY A 34 0.02 7.59 -2.93
CA GLY A 34 1.10 7.38 -1.97
C GLY A 34 2.16 8.47 -2.07
N PRO A 35 3.06 8.55 -1.10
CA PRO A 35 4.17 9.49 -1.17
C PRO A 35 5.14 9.07 -2.29
N GLU A 36 5.54 10.03 -3.11
CA GLU A 36 6.56 9.82 -4.14
C GLU A 36 7.93 9.46 -3.50
N ILE A 37 8.26 10.12 -2.39
CA ILE A 37 9.49 9.89 -1.64
C ILE A 37 9.16 9.85 -0.16
N VAL A 38 9.59 8.79 0.52
CA VAL A 38 9.51 8.68 1.98
C VAL A 38 10.85 9.06 2.60
N LYS A 39 10.84 10.13 3.39
CA LYS A 39 12.01 10.58 4.14
C LYS A 39 11.71 10.63 5.63
N VAL A 40 12.59 10.05 6.42
CA VAL A 40 12.50 10.01 7.87
C VAL A 40 13.74 10.58 8.50
N GLY A 41 13.57 11.60 9.33
CA GLY A 41 14.62 12.17 10.18
C GLY A 41 14.45 11.75 11.63
N VAL A 42 15.36 12.21 12.47
CA VAL A 42 15.28 12.03 13.92
C VAL A 42 15.48 13.37 14.63
N ARG A 43 14.88 13.47 15.83
CA ARG A 43 14.93 14.69 16.63
C ARG A 43 15.14 14.35 18.10
N SER A 44 15.83 15.24 18.82
CA SER A 44 15.90 15.23 20.27
C SER A 44 14.99 16.30 20.88
N THR A 45 14.57 16.09 22.11
CA THR A 45 13.74 17.05 22.87
C THR A 45 14.55 18.22 23.40
N LYS A 46 15.88 18.10 23.44
CA LYS A 46 16.82 19.12 23.90
C LYS A 46 17.95 19.26 22.90
N VAL A 47 18.60 20.41 22.90
CA VAL A 47 19.82 20.65 22.13
C VAL A 47 20.87 19.62 22.55
N ALA A 48 21.44 18.92 21.58
CA ALA A 48 22.48 17.92 21.80
C ALA A 48 23.75 18.58 22.30
N SER A 49 24.31 18.12 23.41
CA SER A 49 25.60 18.60 23.93
C SER A 49 26.80 17.92 23.25
N LYS A 50 26.58 16.79 22.62
CA LYS A 50 27.51 15.98 21.82
C LYS A 50 26.74 15.42 20.65
N ASP A 51 27.47 14.97 19.61
CA ASP A 51 26.85 14.25 18.50
C ASP A 51 26.08 13.01 19.00
N ILE A 52 24.85 12.86 18.51
CA ILE A 52 24.00 11.71 18.81
C ILE A 52 23.87 10.92 17.51
N THR A 53 24.44 9.71 17.49
CA THR A 53 24.26 8.77 16.39
C THR A 53 23.03 7.92 16.67
N VAL A 54 22.16 7.79 15.66
CA VAL A 54 20.91 7.02 15.71
C VAL A 54 20.93 6.02 14.59
N THR A 55 20.79 4.73 14.94
CA THR A 55 20.70 3.65 13.93
C THR A 55 19.24 3.27 13.75
N LEU A 56 18.84 3.11 12.50
CA LEU A 56 17.50 2.74 12.07
C LEU A 56 17.55 1.39 11.35
N ASP A 57 16.51 0.59 11.49
CA ASP A 57 16.33 -0.63 10.71
C ASP A 57 14.85 -0.94 10.47
N ILE A 58 14.60 -1.69 9.40
CA ILE A 58 13.28 -2.20 9.04
C ILE A 58 13.07 -3.53 9.79
N ASP A 59 11.89 -3.68 10.39
CA ASP A 59 11.50 -4.93 11.05
C ASP A 59 10.32 -5.58 10.31
N ASN A 60 10.64 -6.36 9.27
CA ASN A 60 9.63 -7.05 8.46
C ASN A 60 8.97 -8.24 9.19
N SER A 61 9.50 -8.65 10.36
CA SER A 61 8.94 -9.74 11.15
C SER A 61 7.89 -9.28 12.18
N ALA A 62 7.76 -7.97 12.38
CA ALA A 62 6.84 -7.43 13.39
C ALA A 62 5.39 -7.58 12.94
N SER A 63 4.58 -8.24 13.76
CA SER A 63 3.12 -8.22 13.66
C SER A 63 2.58 -7.09 14.53
N ILE A 64 1.81 -6.18 13.97
CA ILE A 64 1.26 -5.01 14.67
C ILE A 64 -0.26 -5.02 14.52
N GLY A 65 -0.96 -5.36 15.60
CA GLY A 65 -2.41 -5.40 15.60
C GLY A 65 -2.97 -6.36 14.54
N GLU A 66 -3.90 -5.87 13.73
CA GLU A 66 -4.56 -6.63 12.66
C GLU A 66 -3.86 -6.49 11.29
N PHE A 67 -2.77 -5.73 11.23
CA PHE A 67 -2.05 -5.52 9.99
C PHE A 67 -1.20 -6.73 9.61
N SER A 68 -1.20 -7.05 8.33
CA SER A 68 -0.28 -8.05 7.76
C SER A 68 1.14 -7.47 7.65
N SER A 69 2.15 -8.32 7.79
CA SER A 69 3.52 -7.97 7.41
C SER A 69 3.63 -7.83 5.89
N PHE A 70 4.61 -7.07 5.41
CA PHE A 70 4.85 -6.95 3.96
C PHE A 70 5.17 -8.32 3.36
N PRO A 71 4.71 -8.59 2.12
CA PRO A 71 5.00 -9.84 1.43
C PRO A 71 6.52 -10.03 1.24
N ASP A 72 6.99 -11.27 1.38
CA ASP A 72 8.43 -11.61 1.22
C ASP A 72 8.96 -11.25 -0.18
N GLY A 73 8.08 -11.19 -1.19
CA GLY A 73 8.43 -10.82 -2.57
C GLY A 73 8.66 -9.32 -2.77
N VAL A 74 8.34 -8.48 -1.78
CA VAL A 74 8.47 -7.01 -1.87
C VAL A 74 9.69 -6.54 -1.11
N LYS A 75 10.66 -6.00 -1.82
CA LYS A 75 11.86 -5.46 -1.21
C LYS A 75 11.65 -4.00 -0.79
N VAL A 76 11.97 -3.71 0.47
CA VAL A 76 12.03 -2.34 0.98
C VAL A 76 13.46 -2.05 1.41
N THR A 77 14.01 -0.93 0.96
CA THR A 77 15.41 -0.55 1.20
C THR A 77 15.54 0.81 1.85
N LEU A 78 16.61 0.97 2.61
CA LEU A 78 17.04 2.25 3.18
C LEU A 78 18.31 2.68 2.44
N ASP A 79 18.39 3.96 2.05
CA ASP A 79 19.59 4.53 1.44
C ASP A 79 20.78 4.54 2.43
N LYS A 80 20.47 4.66 3.73
CA LYS A 80 21.41 4.61 4.85
C LYS A 80 20.71 4.12 6.11
N LYS A 81 21.46 3.64 7.08
CA LYS A 81 20.92 3.18 8.37
C LYS A 81 21.25 4.12 9.54
N GLU A 82 22.14 5.05 9.37
CA GLU A 82 22.61 5.92 10.44
C GLU A 82 22.30 7.39 10.15
N LEU A 83 21.83 8.08 11.18
CA LEU A 83 21.61 9.52 11.20
C LEU A 83 22.37 10.13 12.38
N VAL A 84 22.85 11.36 12.23
CA VAL A 84 23.53 12.10 13.28
C VAL A 84 22.77 13.38 13.59
N ILE A 85 22.48 13.60 14.88
CA ILE A 85 22.07 14.91 15.41
C ILE A 85 23.34 15.57 15.90
N PRO A 86 23.82 16.62 15.23
CA PRO A 86 25.08 17.29 15.61
C PRO A 86 24.96 17.98 16.98
N ALA A 87 26.06 18.07 17.65
CA ALA A 87 26.16 18.93 18.84
C ALA A 87 25.70 20.36 18.52
N GLY A 88 24.90 20.94 19.40
CA GLY A 88 24.27 22.24 19.17
C GLY A 88 22.94 22.18 18.38
N SER A 89 22.53 21.03 17.88
CA SER A 89 21.27 20.84 17.15
C SER A 89 20.26 20.03 17.94
N MET A 90 19.00 20.12 17.52
CA MET A 90 17.91 19.22 17.95
C MET A 90 17.48 18.29 16.83
N LEU A 91 17.90 18.51 15.60
CA LEU A 91 17.50 17.77 14.42
C LEU A 91 18.68 17.02 13.81
N SER A 92 18.43 15.88 13.21
CA SER A 92 19.43 15.22 12.39
C SER A 92 19.85 16.12 11.23
N SER A 93 21.14 16.05 10.88
CA SER A 93 21.70 16.79 9.73
C SER A 93 21.17 16.30 8.39
N ASP A 94 20.60 15.10 8.37
CA ASP A 94 20.13 14.42 7.18
C ASP A 94 18.88 13.58 7.50
N SER A 95 18.32 12.91 6.49
CA SER A 95 17.20 11.98 6.58
C SER A 95 17.52 10.66 5.88
N VAL A 96 16.89 9.59 6.32
CA VAL A 96 16.88 8.29 5.63
C VAL A 96 15.79 8.31 4.58
N THR A 97 16.11 7.90 3.36
CA THR A 97 15.14 7.67 2.31
C THR A 97 14.75 6.19 2.29
N ILE A 98 13.45 5.93 2.25
CA ILE A 98 12.89 4.58 2.19
C ILE A 98 12.31 4.37 0.81
N GLU A 99 12.68 3.29 0.16
CA GLU A 99 12.18 2.90 -1.17
C GLU A 99 11.51 1.53 -1.11
N ILE A 100 10.31 1.45 -1.68
CA ILE A 100 9.61 0.19 -1.94
C ILE A 100 9.90 -0.19 -3.40
N GLU A 101 10.21 -1.46 -3.64
CA GLU A 101 10.42 -1.98 -4.99
C GLU A 101 9.18 -1.77 -5.85
N ASP A 102 9.33 -0.99 -6.93
CA ASP A 102 8.24 -0.67 -7.85
C ASP A 102 7.79 -1.91 -8.64
N GLY A 103 6.53 -1.87 -9.09
CA GLY A 103 5.94 -2.94 -9.89
C GLY A 103 5.52 -4.19 -9.10
N LYS A 104 5.68 -4.20 -7.77
CA LYS A 104 5.30 -5.35 -6.91
C LYS A 104 3.94 -5.21 -6.22
N TRP A 105 3.10 -4.28 -6.68
CA TRP A 105 1.81 -4.01 -6.05
C TRP A 105 0.83 -5.19 -6.08
N SER A 106 1.01 -6.14 -7.00
CA SER A 106 0.23 -7.38 -7.08
C SER A 106 0.49 -8.36 -5.94
N GLU A 107 1.63 -8.23 -5.24
CA GLU A 107 1.96 -9.08 -4.09
C GLU A 107 1.10 -8.75 -2.84
N PHE A 108 0.53 -7.55 -2.79
CA PHE A 108 -0.32 -7.11 -1.68
C PHE A 108 -1.74 -7.65 -1.86
N VAL A 109 -2.04 -8.83 -1.35
CA VAL A 109 -3.32 -9.54 -1.51
C VAL A 109 -4.31 -9.34 -0.37
N ASN A 110 -3.84 -9.01 0.84
CA ASN A 110 -4.68 -8.68 2.00
C ASN A 110 -5.10 -7.21 1.97
N THR A 111 -6.04 -6.83 2.84
CA THR A 111 -6.62 -5.48 2.89
C THR A 111 -5.66 -4.41 3.41
N SER A 112 -4.80 -4.77 4.36
CA SER A 112 -3.89 -3.80 4.98
C SER A 112 -2.59 -4.42 5.46
N TYR A 113 -1.51 -3.68 5.26
CA TYR A 113 -0.16 -4.07 5.62
C TYR A 113 0.53 -2.95 6.38
N LEU A 114 1.43 -3.31 7.28
CA LEU A 114 2.21 -2.35 8.03
C LEU A 114 3.65 -2.84 8.21
N LEU A 115 4.61 -1.99 7.85
CA LEU A 115 6.03 -2.24 7.97
C LEU A 115 6.66 -1.19 8.88
N PRO A 116 7.16 -1.55 10.07
CA PRO A 116 7.83 -0.62 10.95
C PRO A 116 9.28 -0.35 10.55
N LEU A 117 9.66 0.92 10.58
CA LEU A 117 11.02 1.41 10.67
C LEU A 117 11.26 1.80 12.13
N LYS A 118 12.23 1.19 12.77
CA LYS A 118 12.53 1.38 14.19
C LYS A 118 13.91 1.95 14.42
N VAL A 119 14.03 2.75 15.49
CA VAL A 119 15.34 3.08 16.04
C VAL A 119 15.86 1.85 16.80
N THR A 120 17.01 1.33 16.40
CA THR A 120 17.65 0.15 17.00
C THR A 120 18.74 0.51 18.00
N SER A 121 19.39 1.66 17.82
CA SER A 121 20.37 2.16 18.78
C SER A 121 20.46 3.69 18.78
N VAL A 122 20.84 4.24 19.93
CA VAL A 122 21.07 5.68 20.12
C VAL A 122 22.29 5.85 21.01
N SER A 123 23.27 6.67 20.55
CA SER A 123 24.41 7.07 21.39
C SER A 123 24.08 8.37 22.14
N ASN A 124 24.69 8.57 23.29
CA ASN A 124 24.67 9.83 24.07
C ASN A 124 23.30 10.43 24.38
N ALA A 125 22.21 9.67 24.23
CA ALA A 125 20.84 10.11 24.54
C ALA A 125 19.92 8.92 24.82
N ALA A 126 18.77 9.17 25.46
CA ALA A 126 17.73 8.20 25.63
C ALA A 126 16.80 8.14 24.40
N LEU A 127 16.33 6.95 24.07
CA LEU A 127 15.29 6.72 23.08
C LEU A 127 13.91 7.04 23.66
N SER A 128 13.02 7.58 22.86
CA SER A 128 11.60 7.72 23.22
C SER A 128 10.93 6.36 23.20
N GLU A 129 10.19 6.02 24.22
CA GLU A 129 9.42 4.75 24.30
C GLU A 129 8.21 4.75 23.35
N THR A 130 7.63 5.91 23.07
CA THR A 130 6.37 6.03 22.33
C THR A 130 6.53 6.49 20.88
N HIS A 131 7.63 7.17 20.54
CA HIS A 131 7.83 7.79 19.22
C HIS A 131 9.12 7.32 18.54
N SER A 132 9.54 6.09 18.81
CA SER A 132 10.77 5.49 18.26
C SER A 132 10.58 4.80 16.91
N SER A 133 9.37 4.83 16.37
CA SER A 133 9.03 4.15 15.12
C SER A 133 8.34 5.09 14.12
N ALA A 134 8.56 4.82 12.84
CA ALA A 134 7.75 5.28 11.73
C ALA A 134 7.26 4.04 10.96
N TYR A 135 6.25 4.20 10.12
CA TYR A 135 5.63 3.06 9.48
C TYR A 135 5.39 3.34 7.99
N LEU A 136 5.54 2.30 7.18
CA LEU A 136 4.95 2.24 5.85
C LEU A 136 3.70 1.37 5.93
N ALA A 137 2.59 1.86 5.40
CA ALA A 137 1.36 1.11 5.26
C ALA A 137 0.98 0.96 3.80
N VAL A 138 0.42 -0.19 3.45
CA VAL A 138 -0.23 -0.41 2.17
C VAL A 138 -1.68 -0.81 2.44
N SER A 139 -2.61 0.01 1.97
CA SER A 139 -4.05 -0.26 1.97
C SER A 139 -4.45 -0.76 0.59
N THR A 140 -5.18 -1.86 0.52
CA THR A 140 -5.66 -2.39 -0.76
C THR A 140 -7.17 -2.34 -0.84
N SER A 141 -7.67 -1.92 -1.98
CA SER A 141 -9.08 -2.04 -2.36
C SER A 141 -9.21 -2.99 -3.55
N PHE A 142 -10.40 -3.54 -3.74
CA PHE A 142 -10.68 -4.42 -4.88
C PHE A 142 -11.92 -3.95 -5.62
N THR A 143 -11.83 -3.93 -6.94
CA THR A 143 -12.98 -3.67 -7.81
C THR A 143 -12.99 -4.61 -9.01
N ASN A 144 -14.18 -5.03 -9.42
CA ASN A 144 -14.41 -5.71 -10.69
C ASN A 144 -14.58 -4.74 -11.86
N CYS A 145 -14.70 -3.44 -11.57
CA CYS A 145 -14.82 -2.40 -12.59
C CYS A 145 -13.46 -1.77 -12.82
N VAL A 146 -13.04 -1.67 -14.07
CA VAL A 146 -11.86 -0.90 -14.49
C VAL A 146 -12.39 0.45 -15.00
N PRO A 147 -12.23 1.54 -14.22
CA PRO A 147 -12.68 2.86 -14.67
C PRO A 147 -11.91 3.27 -15.94
N GLY A 148 -12.64 3.75 -16.94
CA GLY A 148 -12.02 4.27 -18.17
C GLY A 148 -11.76 3.25 -19.27
N ALA A 149 -12.10 1.98 -19.10
CA ALA A 149 -12.13 1.03 -20.22
C ALA A 149 -13.25 1.45 -21.18
N THR A 150 -12.88 2.14 -22.27
CA THR A 150 -13.81 2.60 -23.31
C THR A 150 -14.07 1.54 -24.38
N SER A 151 -13.29 0.46 -24.38
CA SER A 151 -13.45 -0.66 -25.30
C SER A 151 -13.06 -1.98 -24.64
N VAL A 152 -13.77 -3.03 -24.96
CA VAL A 152 -13.38 -4.41 -24.65
C VAL A 152 -12.38 -4.83 -25.73
N GLU A 153 -11.20 -5.32 -25.30
CA GLU A 153 -10.27 -5.91 -26.26
C GLU A 153 -10.89 -7.19 -26.85
N GLY A 154 -10.87 -7.29 -28.17
CA GLY A 154 -11.41 -8.43 -28.89
C GLY A 154 -12.27 -8.00 -30.07
N THR A 155 -12.63 -8.95 -30.91
CA THR A 155 -13.54 -8.72 -32.03
C THR A 155 -14.96 -8.98 -31.56
N LEU A 156 -15.85 -7.98 -31.74
CA LEU A 156 -17.26 -8.15 -31.46
C LEU A 156 -17.84 -9.25 -32.37
N ILE A 157 -18.37 -10.30 -31.76
CA ILE A 157 -19.12 -11.33 -32.49
C ILE A 157 -20.51 -10.77 -32.77
N SER A 158 -20.72 -10.24 -33.96
CA SER A 158 -22.00 -9.63 -34.38
C SER A 158 -23.01 -10.67 -34.83
N ASP A 159 -22.55 -11.75 -35.47
CA ASP A 159 -23.41 -12.88 -35.84
C ASP A 159 -23.47 -13.90 -34.70
N ARG A 160 -24.62 -13.98 -34.07
CA ARG A 160 -24.91 -14.90 -32.96
C ARG A 160 -26.05 -15.89 -33.32
N SER A 161 -26.37 -16.00 -34.62
CA SER A 161 -27.47 -16.82 -35.10
C SER A 161 -27.31 -18.32 -34.77
N ALA A 162 -26.05 -18.78 -34.62
CA ALA A 162 -25.73 -20.16 -34.24
C ALA A 162 -25.69 -20.40 -32.70
N TRP A 163 -25.87 -19.34 -31.88
CA TRP A 163 -25.83 -19.48 -30.45
C TRP A 163 -27.18 -20.00 -29.94
N THR A 164 -27.10 -20.97 -29.06
CA THR A 164 -28.28 -21.55 -28.39
C THR A 164 -28.12 -21.41 -26.89
N ALA A 165 -29.20 -21.19 -26.19
CA ALA A 165 -29.23 -21.20 -24.74
C ALA A 165 -30.43 -21.98 -24.26
N THR A 166 -30.24 -22.79 -23.21
CA THR A 166 -31.31 -23.58 -22.59
C THR A 166 -31.38 -23.24 -21.11
N ASN A 167 -32.60 -23.15 -20.60
CA ASN A 167 -32.86 -23.04 -19.17
C ASN A 167 -33.71 -24.27 -18.77
N ASN A 168 -33.22 -25.11 -17.84
CA ASN A 168 -33.85 -26.36 -17.42
C ASN A 168 -34.22 -27.26 -18.60
N GLY A 169 -33.39 -27.30 -19.66
CA GLY A 169 -33.66 -28.12 -20.86
C GLY A 169 -34.61 -27.49 -21.87
N VAL A 170 -35.15 -26.31 -21.60
CA VAL A 170 -36.00 -25.55 -22.52
C VAL A 170 -35.13 -24.54 -23.27
N ASP A 171 -35.26 -24.48 -24.60
CA ASP A 171 -34.60 -23.47 -25.42
C ASP A 171 -35.20 -22.08 -25.10
N VAL A 172 -34.40 -21.21 -24.55
CA VAL A 172 -34.79 -19.83 -24.26
C VAL A 172 -34.55 -18.89 -25.46
N GLY A 173 -34.14 -19.49 -26.57
CA GLY A 173 -34.08 -18.84 -27.87
C GLY A 173 -33.05 -17.70 -27.98
N THR A 174 -33.23 -16.89 -29.00
CA THR A 174 -32.32 -15.81 -29.38
C THR A 174 -32.43 -14.58 -28.50
N THR A 175 -33.39 -14.51 -27.56
CA THR A 175 -33.63 -13.33 -26.72
C THR A 175 -32.45 -13.00 -25.81
N LEU A 176 -31.63 -14.00 -25.44
CA LEU A 176 -30.38 -13.74 -24.66
C LEU A 176 -29.27 -13.15 -25.48
N PHE A 177 -29.34 -13.19 -26.81
CA PHE A 177 -28.27 -12.82 -27.71
C PHE A 177 -28.70 -11.72 -28.71
N ASP A 178 -29.90 -11.16 -28.55
CA ASP A 178 -30.43 -10.13 -29.43
C ASP A 178 -29.79 -8.74 -29.27
N GLY A 179 -28.90 -8.60 -28.29
CA GLY A 179 -28.23 -7.33 -27.95
C GLY A 179 -29.14 -6.33 -27.24
N ASN A 180 -30.37 -6.70 -26.92
CA ASN A 180 -31.32 -5.86 -26.20
C ASN A 180 -31.27 -6.16 -24.68
N THR A 181 -30.70 -5.26 -23.90
CA THR A 181 -30.58 -5.42 -22.46
C THR A 181 -31.90 -5.37 -21.70
N ARG A 182 -33.03 -5.12 -22.38
CA ARG A 182 -34.39 -5.06 -21.81
C ARG A 182 -35.20 -6.32 -22.09
N THR A 183 -34.68 -7.24 -22.90
CA THR A 183 -35.35 -8.51 -23.21
C THR A 183 -34.92 -9.55 -22.18
N TYR A 184 -35.86 -10.07 -21.45
CA TYR A 184 -35.65 -11.20 -20.51
C TYR A 184 -36.35 -12.43 -21.06
N PRO A 185 -35.72 -13.62 -20.99
CA PRO A 185 -36.44 -14.87 -21.29
C PRO A 185 -37.58 -15.00 -20.30
N SER A 186 -38.79 -15.29 -20.78
CA SER A 186 -39.93 -15.56 -19.91
C SER A 186 -39.64 -16.80 -19.06
N GLN A 187 -39.93 -16.72 -17.78
CA GLN A 187 -39.77 -17.85 -16.85
C GLN A 187 -40.98 -18.79 -16.81
N ASP A 188 -41.96 -18.56 -17.68
CA ASP A 188 -43.23 -19.26 -17.73
C ASP A 188 -43.24 -20.33 -18.83
N ALA A 189 -42.25 -21.25 -18.80
CA ALA A 189 -42.25 -22.43 -19.65
C ALA A 189 -42.05 -23.70 -18.84
#